data_963ed67d67e0ed053457c160f649bd1c
#
_entry.id   963ed67d67e0ed053457c160f649bd1c
#
_cell.length_a   1.000
_cell.length_b   1.000
_cell.length_c   1.000
_cell.angle_alpha   90.00
_cell.angle_beta   90.00
_cell.angle_gamma   90.00
#
_symmetry.space_group_name_H-M   'P 1'
#
loop_
_entity.id
_entity.type
_entity.pdbx_description
1 polymer ?
#
loop_
_entity_poly.entity_id
_entity_poly.type
_entity_poly.pdbx_seq_one_letter_code
_entity_poly.pdbx_strand_id
1 'polypeptide(L)'
;MRIIAGKWKGHTLQTPKNNLTRPTSDRIREALFSALESRIELNESHVLDLFAGTGALGLEALSRGAETCYFVEKMTAAWAVIENNIHALDAGDKTHLLKRDAVKLGNHDKQAPLFNLVFLDPPYGKGLAEKTLLCLKEGGWLAEDALLVVEEDKRADFMTPLGFDEINRRTYGDTEITLLSYTS
;
A
#
# COMPACT_ATOMS: atom_id res chain seq x y z
N MET A 1 0.43 16.72 2.39
CA MET A 1 -0.19 15.44 2.82
C MET A 1 0.06 15.27 4.31
N ARG A 2 -0.83 14.64 5.05
CA ARG A 2 -0.71 14.44 6.51
C ARG A 2 -1.27 13.08 6.93
N ILE A 3 -0.87 12.59 8.09
CA ILE A 3 -1.47 11.44 8.75
C ILE A 3 -2.86 11.83 9.28
N ILE A 4 -3.86 10.97 9.02
CA ILE A 4 -5.28 11.27 9.30
C ILE A 4 -5.67 10.87 10.72
N ALA A 5 -5.22 9.69 11.16
CA ALA A 5 -5.61 9.13 12.46
C ALA A 5 -4.47 8.39 13.15
N GLY A 6 -4.72 7.91 14.37
CA GLY A 6 -3.77 7.11 15.15
C GLY A 6 -2.71 7.92 15.88
N LYS A 7 -1.60 7.26 16.18
CA LYS A 7 -0.48 7.77 17.02
C LYS A 7 0.09 9.10 16.47
N TRP A 8 0.20 9.23 15.16
CA TRP A 8 0.82 10.39 14.50
C TRP A 8 -0.19 11.31 13.81
N LYS A 9 -1.46 11.30 14.24
CA LYS A 9 -2.52 12.15 13.67
C LYS A 9 -2.10 13.62 13.53
N GLY A 10 -2.31 14.18 12.33
CA GLY A 10 -2.01 15.57 12.00
C GLY A 10 -0.55 15.84 11.60
N HIS A 11 0.35 14.86 11.74
CA HIS A 11 1.75 15.01 11.30
C HIS A 11 1.84 15.18 9.79
N THR A 12 2.58 16.19 9.34
CA THR A 12 2.76 16.47 7.91
C THR A 12 3.85 15.58 7.33
N LEU A 13 3.53 14.86 6.26
CA LEU A 13 4.48 14.06 5.50
C LEU A 13 5.13 14.90 4.38
N GLN A 14 6.43 14.70 4.20
CA GLN A 14 7.14 15.24 3.05
C GLN A 14 6.60 14.61 1.76
N THR A 15 6.56 15.42 0.70
CA THR A 15 6.18 14.99 -0.64
C THR A 15 7.29 15.37 -1.63
N PRO A 16 7.49 14.62 -2.73
CA PRO A 16 8.44 15.01 -3.75
C PRO A 16 8.12 16.40 -4.30
N LYS A 17 9.17 17.18 -4.62
CA LYS A 17 9.03 18.55 -5.17
C LYS A 17 8.36 18.60 -6.55
N ASN A 18 8.27 17.49 -7.25
CA ASN A 18 7.66 17.40 -8.57
C ASN A 18 6.23 16.88 -8.43
N ASN A 19 5.25 17.70 -8.83
CA ASN A 19 3.80 17.43 -8.80
C ASN A 19 3.31 16.27 -9.72
N LEU A 20 4.09 15.22 -9.91
CA LEU A 20 3.75 14.08 -10.76
C LEU A 20 2.90 13.01 -10.06
N THR A 21 2.77 13.09 -8.74
CA THR A 21 1.90 12.21 -7.99
C THR A 21 0.63 12.95 -7.60
N ARG A 22 -0.53 12.46 -8.01
CA ARG A 22 -1.83 12.91 -7.53
C ARG A 22 -2.01 12.34 -6.12
N PRO A 23 -1.94 13.17 -5.06
CA PRO A 23 -2.10 12.61 -3.71
C PRO A 23 -3.53 12.11 -3.55
N THR A 24 -3.71 10.87 -3.15
CA THR A 24 -4.99 10.38 -2.64
C THR A 24 -5.44 11.34 -1.54
N SER A 25 -6.58 11.99 -1.74
CA SER A 25 -7.01 13.05 -0.81
C SER A 25 -7.19 12.50 0.60
N ASP A 26 -7.02 13.36 1.61
CA ASP A 26 -7.23 13.01 3.02
C ASP A 26 -8.60 12.31 3.22
N ARG A 27 -9.65 12.80 2.52
CA ARG A 27 -11.00 12.21 2.57
C ARG A 27 -11.07 10.79 2.01
N ILE A 28 -10.38 10.52 0.90
CA ILE A 28 -10.35 9.18 0.29
C ILE A 28 -9.61 8.21 1.20
N ARG A 29 -8.46 8.62 1.75
CA ARG A 29 -7.72 7.79 2.71
C ARG A 29 -8.53 7.50 3.97
N GLU A 30 -9.23 8.48 4.53
CA GLU A 30 -10.13 8.27 5.67
C GLU A 30 -11.20 7.22 5.35
N ALA A 31 -11.90 7.36 4.20
CA ALA A 31 -12.92 6.41 3.78
C ALA A 31 -12.35 5.01 3.54
N LEU A 32 -11.14 4.91 2.96
CA LEU A 32 -10.44 3.65 2.75
C LEU A 32 -10.14 2.96 4.08
N PHE A 33 -9.48 3.66 5.01
CA PHE A 33 -9.11 3.07 6.29
C PHE A 33 -10.33 2.70 7.14
N SER A 34 -11.40 3.50 7.12
CA SER A 34 -12.66 3.12 7.78
C SER A 34 -13.24 1.81 7.20
N ALA A 35 -13.13 1.60 5.89
CA ALA A 35 -13.56 0.35 5.26
C ALA A 35 -12.65 -0.84 5.62
N LEU A 36 -11.35 -0.61 5.79
CA LEU A 36 -10.40 -1.65 6.21
C LEU A 36 -10.62 -2.05 7.67
N GLU A 37 -10.73 -1.08 8.58
CA GLU A 37 -10.96 -1.30 10.03
C GLU A 37 -12.24 -2.08 10.34
N SER A 38 -13.21 -2.07 9.42
CA SER A 38 -14.42 -2.90 9.53
C SER A 38 -14.20 -4.37 9.14
N ARG A 39 -13.00 -4.74 8.65
CA ARG A 39 -12.69 -6.07 8.09
C ARG A 39 -11.50 -6.76 8.72
N ILE A 40 -10.52 -5.99 9.21
CA ILE A 40 -9.31 -6.52 9.82
C ILE A 40 -8.95 -5.74 11.09
N GLU A 41 -8.24 -6.42 11.98
CA GLU A 41 -7.58 -5.80 13.13
C GLU A 41 -6.23 -5.22 12.68
N LEU A 42 -6.14 -3.88 12.57
CA LEU A 42 -4.92 -3.22 12.10
C LEU A 42 -3.72 -3.46 13.02
N ASN A 43 -3.93 -3.56 14.34
CA ASN A 43 -2.88 -3.78 15.33
C ASN A 43 -2.13 -5.13 15.19
N GLU A 44 -2.67 -6.07 14.44
CA GLU A 44 -2.01 -7.36 14.13
C GLU A 44 -1.53 -7.42 12.67
N SER A 45 -1.64 -6.30 11.93
CA SER A 45 -1.39 -6.32 10.51
C SER A 45 0.09 -6.15 10.18
N HIS A 46 0.57 -7.04 9.30
CA HIS A 46 1.81 -6.89 8.57
C HIS A 46 1.50 -6.30 7.19
N VAL A 47 1.95 -5.07 6.98
CA VAL A 47 1.58 -4.26 5.82
C VAL A 47 2.66 -4.30 4.75
N LEU A 48 2.26 -4.44 3.48
CA LEU A 48 3.13 -4.27 2.32
C LEU A 48 2.61 -3.10 1.48
N ASP A 49 3.38 -2.02 1.39
CA ASP A 49 3.06 -0.82 0.62
C ASP A 49 3.90 -0.81 -0.66
N LEU A 50 3.27 -1.13 -1.78
CA LEU A 50 3.89 -1.29 -3.08
C LEU A 50 3.71 -0.03 -3.93
N PHE A 51 4.76 0.37 -4.65
CA PHE A 51 4.83 1.68 -5.30
C PHE A 51 4.68 2.82 -4.28
N ALA A 52 5.31 2.65 -3.13
CA ALA A 52 5.01 3.39 -1.90
C ALA A 52 5.11 4.92 -1.99
N GLY A 53 5.85 5.46 -2.95
CA GLY A 53 5.93 6.90 -3.24
C GLY A 53 6.38 7.74 -2.05
N THR A 54 5.44 8.28 -1.29
CA THR A 54 5.70 9.02 -0.04
C THR A 54 5.64 8.14 1.21
N GLY A 55 5.18 6.90 1.07
CA GLY A 55 4.88 5.99 2.17
C GLY A 55 3.58 6.31 2.91
N ALA A 56 2.70 7.12 2.34
CA ALA A 56 1.55 7.66 3.07
C ALA A 56 0.56 6.60 3.53
N LEU A 57 0.30 5.55 2.73
CA LEU A 57 -0.64 4.49 3.09
C LEU A 57 -0.05 3.58 4.17
N GLY A 58 1.18 3.13 4.01
CA GLY A 58 1.86 2.32 5.02
C GLY A 58 2.09 3.06 6.34
N LEU A 59 2.47 4.34 6.30
CA LEU A 59 2.63 5.16 7.51
C LEU A 59 1.28 5.45 8.19
N GLU A 60 0.20 5.64 7.44
CA GLU A 60 -1.16 5.73 8.01
C GLU A 60 -1.56 4.44 8.71
N ALA A 61 -1.30 3.26 8.09
CA ALA A 61 -1.57 1.96 8.70
C ALA A 61 -0.79 1.78 10.02
N LEU A 62 0.51 2.12 10.03
CA LEU A 62 1.32 2.09 11.26
C LEU A 62 0.81 3.06 12.32
N SER A 63 0.38 4.27 11.92
CA SER A 63 -0.21 5.25 12.83
C SER A 63 -1.48 4.73 13.50
N ARG A 64 -2.26 3.92 12.80
CA ARG A 64 -3.48 3.27 13.29
C ARG A 64 -3.23 1.97 14.04
N GLY A 65 -1.96 1.55 14.18
CA GLY A 65 -1.56 0.46 15.05
C GLY A 65 -0.97 -0.76 14.35
N ALA A 66 -0.83 -0.78 13.02
CA ALA A 66 -0.22 -1.91 12.33
C ALA A 66 1.12 -2.32 12.95
N GLU A 67 1.39 -3.62 12.95
CA GLU A 67 2.56 -4.19 13.62
C GLU A 67 3.84 -3.83 12.88
N THR A 68 3.88 -4.05 11.57
CA THR A 68 5.02 -3.70 10.71
C THR A 68 4.55 -3.21 9.35
N CYS A 69 5.40 -2.44 8.65
CA CYS A 69 5.19 -2.05 7.27
C CYS A 69 6.45 -2.20 6.45
N TYR A 70 6.33 -2.91 5.32
CA TYR A 70 7.37 -3.03 4.31
C TYR A 70 7.01 -2.13 3.13
N PHE A 71 7.89 -1.18 2.82
CA PHE A 71 7.72 -0.26 1.71
C PHE A 71 8.56 -0.73 0.52
N VAL A 72 7.94 -0.91 -0.63
CA VAL A 72 8.62 -1.26 -1.88
C VAL A 72 8.59 -0.05 -2.81
N GLU A 73 9.75 0.49 -3.10
CA GLU A 73 9.90 1.63 -3.99
C GLU A 73 11.21 1.52 -4.79
N LYS A 74 11.13 1.69 -6.11
CA LYS A 74 12.30 1.62 -6.99
C LYS A 74 12.97 2.96 -7.26
N MET A 75 12.20 4.04 -7.18
CA MET A 75 12.68 5.40 -7.48
C MET A 75 13.49 5.96 -6.32
N THR A 76 14.76 6.24 -6.53
CA THR A 76 15.67 6.75 -5.48
C THR A 76 15.15 8.01 -4.80
N ALA A 77 14.54 8.93 -5.55
CA ALA A 77 14.00 10.17 -5.01
C ALA A 77 12.80 9.92 -4.07
N ALA A 78 11.89 9.03 -4.44
CA ALA A 78 10.74 8.64 -3.61
C ALA A 78 11.21 7.85 -2.38
N TRP A 79 12.15 6.93 -2.56
CA TRP A 79 12.75 6.15 -1.47
C TRP A 79 13.32 7.06 -0.38
N ALA A 80 14.08 8.13 -0.76
CA ALA A 80 14.60 9.10 0.21
C ALA A 80 13.47 9.88 0.94
N VAL A 81 12.35 10.15 0.27
CA VAL A 81 11.19 10.79 0.91
C VAL A 81 10.56 9.88 1.96
N ILE A 82 10.39 8.59 1.65
CA ILE A 82 9.88 7.60 2.63
C ILE A 82 10.80 7.54 3.84
N GLU A 83 12.11 7.43 3.63
CA GLU A 83 13.12 7.38 4.71
C GLU A 83 13.03 8.62 5.63
N ASN A 84 12.92 9.81 5.04
CA ASN A 84 12.74 11.05 5.81
C ASN A 84 11.42 11.04 6.61
N ASN A 85 10.33 10.55 6.02
CA ASN A 85 9.04 10.47 6.70
C ASN A 85 9.08 9.46 7.86
N ILE A 86 9.71 8.29 7.67
CA ILE A 86 9.92 7.30 8.73
C ILE A 86 10.72 7.90 9.88
N HIS A 87 11.81 8.59 9.57
CA HIS A 87 12.65 9.25 10.59
C HIS A 87 11.89 10.34 11.35
N ALA A 88 11.10 11.18 10.64
CA ALA A 88 10.33 12.26 11.26
C ALA A 88 9.23 11.73 12.21
N LEU A 89 8.75 10.51 11.99
CA LEU A 89 7.74 9.85 12.83
C LEU A 89 8.33 8.93 13.90
N ASP A 90 9.67 8.78 13.94
CA ASP A 90 10.36 7.81 14.80
C ASP A 90 9.76 6.39 14.65
N ALA A 91 9.58 5.97 13.39
CA ALA A 91 8.91 4.73 13.02
C ALA A 91 9.87 3.62 12.59
N GLY A 92 11.18 3.80 12.79
CA GLY A 92 12.23 2.90 12.27
C GLY A 92 12.08 1.45 12.66
N ASP A 93 11.72 1.18 13.92
CA ASP A 93 11.63 -0.18 14.47
C ASP A 93 10.51 -1.04 13.85
N LYS A 94 9.52 -0.39 13.22
CA LYS A 94 8.34 -1.03 12.61
C LYS A 94 8.36 -1.00 11.08
N THR A 95 9.45 -0.53 10.48
CA THR A 95 9.50 -0.27 9.04
C THR A 95 10.67 -0.96 8.36
N HIS A 96 10.43 -1.46 7.15
CA HIS A 96 11.44 -2.05 6.29
C HIS A 96 11.33 -1.43 4.89
N LEU A 97 12.44 -0.88 4.37
CA LEU A 97 12.49 -0.30 3.03
C LEU A 97 13.16 -1.27 2.06
N LEU A 98 12.43 -1.67 1.03
CA LEU A 98 12.90 -2.54 -0.04
C LEU A 98 13.04 -1.73 -1.34
N LYS A 99 14.28 -1.44 -1.73
CA LYS A 99 14.57 -0.76 -3.00
C LYS A 99 14.46 -1.74 -4.16
N ARG A 100 13.23 -2.08 -4.54
CA ARG A 100 12.93 -3.09 -5.58
C ARG A 100 11.83 -2.60 -6.52
N ASP A 101 11.74 -3.24 -7.67
CA ASP A 101 10.59 -3.09 -8.57
C ASP A 101 9.47 -4.03 -8.11
N ALA A 102 8.28 -3.49 -7.83
CA ALA A 102 7.14 -4.24 -7.32
C ALA A 102 6.68 -5.37 -8.26
N VAL A 103 6.88 -5.23 -9.58
CA VAL A 103 6.56 -6.28 -10.55
C VAL A 103 7.64 -7.36 -10.69
N LYS A 104 8.72 -7.29 -9.89
CA LYS A 104 9.87 -8.21 -9.91
C LYS A 104 10.37 -8.52 -8.50
N LEU A 105 9.46 -8.70 -7.56
CA LEU A 105 9.82 -8.97 -6.16
C LEU A 105 10.55 -10.31 -5.99
N GLY A 106 10.23 -11.31 -6.84
CA GLY A 106 10.72 -12.66 -6.68
C GLY A 106 10.06 -13.39 -5.49
N ASN A 107 10.72 -14.41 -4.98
CA ASN A 107 10.19 -15.18 -3.85
C ASN A 107 10.26 -14.38 -2.54
N HIS A 108 9.27 -14.59 -1.70
CA HIS A 108 9.20 -14.05 -0.35
C HIS A 108 10.38 -14.58 0.51
N ASP A 109 10.94 -13.70 1.31
CA ASP A 109 11.94 -14.09 2.31
C ASP A 109 11.22 -14.73 3.50
N LYS A 110 11.49 -16.01 3.75
CA LYS A 110 10.86 -16.76 4.85
C LYS A 110 11.15 -16.20 6.25
N GLN A 111 12.08 -15.27 6.38
CA GLN A 111 12.35 -14.56 7.64
C GLN A 111 11.43 -13.38 7.85
N ALA A 112 10.80 -12.85 6.79
CA ALA A 112 9.80 -11.81 6.89
C ALA A 112 8.41 -12.42 7.18
N PRO A 113 7.48 -11.66 7.80
CA PRO A 113 6.10 -12.11 7.97
C PRO A 113 5.38 -12.19 6.62
N LEU A 114 4.38 -13.06 6.49
CA LEU A 114 3.41 -12.97 5.40
C LEU A 114 2.54 -11.73 5.59
N PHE A 115 2.17 -11.08 4.48
CA PHE A 115 1.44 -9.83 4.53
C PHE A 115 -0.07 -10.07 4.45
N ASN A 116 -0.81 -9.54 5.39
CA ASN A 116 -2.27 -9.62 5.45
C ASN A 116 -2.98 -8.31 5.06
N LEU A 117 -2.23 -7.22 4.86
CA LEU A 117 -2.72 -5.98 4.27
C LEU A 117 -1.72 -5.46 3.23
N VAL A 118 -2.19 -5.28 2.01
CA VAL A 118 -1.32 -4.85 0.89
C VAL A 118 -1.92 -3.64 0.19
N PHE A 119 -1.12 -2.61 -0.04
CA PHE A 119 -1.46 -1.45 -0.85
C PHE A 119 -0.73 -1.51 -2.19
N LEU A 120 -1.44 -1.24 -3.27
CA LEU A 120 -0.92 -1.13 -4.64
C LEU A 120 -1.41 0.18 -5.24
N ASP A 121 -0.51 1.13 -5.45
CA ASP A 121 -0.76 2.41 -6.16
C ASP A 121 0.24 2.56 -7.32
N PRO A 122 0.12 1.74 -8.36
CA PRO A 122 1.05 1.76 -9.49
C PRO A 122 0.84 3.00 -10.37
N PRO A 123 1.83 3.40 -11.19
CA PRO A 123 1.62 4.34 -12.28
C PRO A 123 0.54 3.84 -13.22
N TYR A 124 -0.54 4.61 -13.40
CA TYR A 124 -1.78 4.21 -14.05
C TYR A 124 -1.64 3.74 -15.51
N GLY A 125 -2.55 2.85 -15.92
CA GLY A 125 -2.76 2.45 -17.31
C GLY A 125 -1.66 1.61 -17.94
N LYS A 126 -0.83 0.92 -17.13
CA LYS A 126 0.29 0.09 -17.61
C LYS A 126 0.12 -1.41 -17.32
N GLY A 127 -1.02 -1.83 -16.78
CA GLY A 127 -1.26 -3.20 -16.36
C GLY A 127 -0.25 -3.67 -15.27
N LEU A 128 0.22 -2.73 -14.45
CA LEU A 128 1.20 -3.04 -13.39
C LEU A 128 0.53 -3.64 -12.18
N ALA A 129 -0.73 -3.29 -11.90
CA ALA A 129 -1.49 -3.85 -10.79
C ALA A 129 -1.65 -5.35 -10.95
N GLU A 130 -2.13 -5.83 -12.10
CA GLU A 130 -2.33 -7.26 -12.40
C GLU A 130 -1.01 -8.03 -12.33
N LYS A 131 0.06 -7.48 -12.94
CA LYS A 131 1.40 -8.09 -12.90
C LYS A 131 1.94 -8.21 -11.48
N THR A 132 1.71 -7.20 -10.65
CA THR A 132 2.16 -7.20 -9.26
C THR A 132 1.38 -8.21 -8.43
N LEU A 133 0.06 -8.28 -8.60
CA LEU A 133 -0.79 -9.28 -7.92
C LEU A 133 -0.33 -10.71 -8.23
N LEU A 134 -0.07 -11.01 -9.51
CA LEU A 134 0.46 -12.32 -9.90
C LEU A 134 1.85 -12.57 -9.29
N CYS A 135 2.74 -11.58 -9.30
CA CYS A 135 4.07 -11.69 -8.69
C CYS A 135 3.99 -11.97 -7.18
N LEU A 136 3.06 -11.33 -6.45
CA LEU A 136 2.83 -11.58 -5.02
C LEU A 136 2.36 -13.01 -4.76
N LYS A 137 1.39 -13.47 -5.56
CA LYS A 137 0.85 -14.83 -5.47
C LYS A 137 1.92 -15.88 -5.75
N GLU A 138 2.61 -15.77 -6.89
CA GLU A 138 3.66 -16.71 -7.31
C GLU A 138 4.85 -16.73 -6.34
N GLY A 139 5.21 -15.57 -5.80
CA GLY A 139 6.31 -15.41 -4.85
C GLY A 139 5.97 -15.83 -3.41
N GLY A 140 4.71 -16.11 -3.09
CA GLY A 140 4.27 -16.53 -1.75
C GLY A 140 4.36 -15.42 -0.70
N TRP A 141 3.99 -14.18 -1.06
CA TRP A 141 4.08 -13.00 -0.19
C TRP A 141 2.87 -12.83 0.73
N LEU A 142 1.73 -13.44 0.38
CA LEU A 142 0.43 -13.15 0.98
C LEU A 142 0.07 -14.16 2.07
N ALA A 143 -0.48 -13.66 3.18
CA ALA A 143 -1.16 -14.48 4.14
C ALA A 143 -2.51 -14.96 3.57
N GLU A 144 -3.05 -16.06 4.11
CA GLU A 144 -4.42 -16.48 3.81
C GLU A 144 -5.40 -15.35 4.15
N ASP A 145 -6.43 -15.15 3.34
CA ASP A 145 -7.41 -14.07 3.49
C ASP A 145 -6.82 -12.63 3.51
N ALA A 146 -5.60 -12.44 3.00
CA ALA A 146 -5.01 -11.11 2.93
C ALA A 146 -5.91 -10.13 2.17
N LEU A 147 -6.07 -8.92 2.72
CA LEU A 147 -6.76 -7.83 2.05
C LEU A 147 -5.78 -7.02 1.20
N LEU A 148 -6.18 -6.73 -0.04
CA LEU A 148 -5.38 -5.93 -0.96
C LEU A 148 -6.20 -4.73 -1.45
N VAL A 149 -5.57 -3.58 -1.44
CA VAL A 149 -6.14 -2.32 -1.95
C VAL A 149 -5.41 -1.98 -3.23
N VAL A 150 -6.13 -1.94 -4.34
CA VAL A 150 -5.60 -1.54 -5.65
C VAL A 150 -6.17 -0.17 -6.01
N GLU A 151 -5.29 0.82 -6.17
CA GLU A 151 -5.63 2.13 -6.71
C GLU A 151 -5.22 2.20 -8.17
N GLU A 152 -6.14 2.56 -9.07
CA GLU A 152 -5.86 2.67 -10.50
C GLU A 152 -6.72 3.81 -11.12
N ASP A 153 -6.39 4.27 -12.33
CA ASP A 153 -7.27 5.15 -13.08
C ASP A 153 -8.52 4.37 -13.53
N LYS A 154 -9.70 4.95 -13.36
CA LYS A 154 -10.98 4.31 -13.75
C LYS A 154 -11.05 3.88 -15.22
N ARG A 155 -10.16 4.41 -16.07
CA ARG A 155 -10.06 4.08 -17.51
C ARG A 155 -9.05 2.98 -17.81
N ALA A 156 -8.38 2.47 -16.77
CA ALA A 156 -7.31 1.47 -16.94
C ALA A 156 -7.83 0.05 -17.20
N ASP A 157 -9.15 -0.18 -17.09
CA ASP A 157 -9.80 -1.50 -17.24
C ASP A 157 -9.13 -2.59 -16.38
N PHE A 158 -8.85 -2.24 -15.10
CA PHE A 158 -8.27 -3.18 -14.17
C PHE A 158 -9.14 -4.43 -14.04
N MET A 159 -8.56 -5.60 -14.27
CA MET A 159 -9.21 -6.91 -14.13
C MET A 159 -8.60 -7.69 -12.98
N THR A 160 -9.43 -8.14 -12.07
CA THR A 160 -9.02 -8.97 -10.93
C THR A 160 -8.46 -10.32 -11.42
N PRO A 161 -7.17 -10.64 -11.15
CA PRO A 161 -6.58 -11.92 -11.56
C PRO A 161 -7.14 -13.11 -10.77
N LEU A 162 -6.99 -14.31 -11.32
CA LEU A 162 -7.35 -15.57 -10.63
C LEU A 162 -6.59 -15.76 -9.31
N GLY A 163 -7.31 -16.12 -8.26
CA GLY A 163 -6.80 -16.28 -6.89
C GLY A 163 -7.00 -15.02 -6.06
N PHE A 164 -7.76 -14.07 -6.58
CA PHE A 164 -8.22 -12.89 -5.84
C PHE A 164 -9.72 -12.72 -6.07
N ASP A 165 -10.46 -12.41 -4.99
CA ASP A 165 -11.87 -12.12 -5.04
C ASP A 165 -12.11 -10.63 -4.82
N GLU A 166 -12.91 -10.00 -5.69
CA GLU A 166 -13.28 -8.62 -5.56
C GLU A 166 -14.34 -8.45 -4.47
N ILE A 167 -13.99 -7.76 -3.38
CA ILE A 167 -14.90 -7.47 -2.27
C ILE A 167 -15.73 -6.21 -2.57
N ASN A 168 -15.07 -5.18 -3.10
CA ASN A 168 -15.67 -3.87 -3.33
C ASN A 168 -14.85 -3.09 -4.35
N ARG A 169 -15.54 -2.26 -5.14
CA ARG A 169 -14.93 -1.32 -6.09
C ARG A 169 -15.63 0.02 -5.98
N ARG A 170 -14.86 1.09 -5.82
CA ARG A 170 -15.39 2.46 -5.67
C ARG A 170 -14.60 3.46 -6.50
N THR A 171 -15.31 4.33 -7.19
CA THR A 171 -14.72 5.40 -7.98
C THR A 171 -14.78 6.74 -7.25
N TYR A 172 -13.66 7.44 -7.22
CA TYR A 172 -13.49 8.77 -6.63
C TYR A 172 -12.90 9.71 -7.70
N GLY A 173 -13.76 10.40 -8.44
CA GLY A 173 -13.34 11.23 -9.57
C GLY A 173 -12.76 10.38 -10.72
N ASP A 174 -11.47 10.47 -10.96
CA ASP A 174 -10.76 9.65 -11.96
C ASP A 174 -10.03 8.44 -11.36
N THR A 175 -9.99 8.34 -10.03
CA THR A 175 -9.38 7.23 -9.30
C THR A 175 -10.40 6.15 -9.00
N GLU A 176 -10.05 4.90 -9.22
CA GLU A 176 -10.80 3.73 -8.78
C GLU A 176 -10.02 2.98 -7.73
N ILE A 177 -10.67 2.64 -6.63
CA ILE A 177 -10.11 1.81 -5.55
C ILE A 177 -10.87 0.49 -5.52
N THR A 178 -10.14 -0.60 -5.74
CA THR A 178 -10.66 -1.96 -5.65
C THR A 178 -10.08 -2.64 -4.42
N LEU A 179 -10.97 -3.18 -3.59
CA LEU A 179 -10.61 -4.01 -2.44
C LEU A 179 -10.75 -5.47 -2.82
N LEU A 180 -9.68 -6.22 -2.65
CA LEU A 180 -9.60 -7.65 -2.96
C LEU A 180 -9.32 -8.47 -1.70
N SER A 181 -9.75 -9.74 -1.68
CA SER A 181 -9.20 -10.76 -0.79
C SER A 181 -8.40 -11.77 -1.59
N TYR A 182 -7.32 -12.26 -0.99
CA TYR A 182 -6.54 -13.36 -1.54
C TYR A 182 -7.10 -14.69 -1.08
N THR A 183 -7.33 -15.60 -2.03
CA THR A 183 -7.74 -16.99 -1.78
C THR A 183 -6.70 -17.91 -2.40
N SER A 184 -6.04 -18.72 -1.55
CA SER A 184 -4.95 -19.64 -1.95
C SER A 184 -5.47 -20.85 -2.75
#